data_8180e1692bb515093bce91f2784f9f04
#
_entry.id   8180e1692bb515093bce91f2784f9f04
#
_cell.length_a   1.000
_cell.length_b   1.000
_cell.length_c   1.000
_cell.angle_alpha   90.00
_cell.angle_beta   90.00
_cell.angle_gamma   90.00
#
_symmetry.space_group_name_H-M   'P 1'
#
loop_
_entity.id
_entity.type
_entity.pdbx_description
1 polymer ?
#
loop_
_entity_poly.entity_id
_entity_poly.type
_entity_poly.pdbx_seq_one_letter_code
_entity_poly.pdbx_strand_id
1 'polypeptide(L)'
;MLTHASGRRALSVLLASILLAASAPSQAHGPTRQKVSEKVTIEAPADAVWARIKNFNALKDWHPAVAESAADKGNAEGSVRTVKLKSGGTLVETLEGYDDAKMKYNYRAKDGGALPVTNYTSVLSVVADGGKSVVEWRGAFYRGFPNNNPPPELNDEAALKAVTDVYRGGLAHLKKMMESK
;
A
#
# COMPACT_ATOMS: atom_id res chain seq x y z
N MET A 1 -76.68 -61.37 21.29
CA MET A 1 -75.32 -61.52 21.90
C MET A 1 -74.40 -60.54 21.23
N LEU A 2 -73.96 -59.58 22.00
CA LEU A 2 -73.19 -58.47 21.54
C LEU A 2 -71.67 -58.81 21.53
N THR A 3 -70.99 -58.50 20.49
CA THR A 3 -69.53 -58.45 20.48
C THR A 3 -69.05 -57.07 20.03
N HIS A 4 -68.37 -56.39 20.93
CA HIS A 4 -67.71 -55.10 20.72
C HIS A 4 -66.40 -55.28 19.93
N ALA A 5 -66.24 -54.51 18.85
CA ALA A 5 -64.94 -54.34 18.16
C ALA A 5 -64.38 -52.96 18.49
N SER A 6 -63.30 -52.94 19.23
CA SER A 6 -62.52 -51.74 19.54
C SER A 6 -61.63 -51.31 18.36
N GLY A 7 -61.93 -50.17 17.78
CA GLY A 7 -61.08 -49.56 16.77
C GLY A 7 -59.92 -48.83 17.42
N ARG A 8 -58.66 -49.26 17.15
CA ARG A 8 -57.44 -48.54 17.51
C ARG A 8 -57.09 -47.50 16.41
N ARG A 9 -57.29 -46.26 16.72
CA ARG A 9 -56.82 -45.14 15.85
C ARG A 9 -55.33 -45.00 16.03
N ALA A 10 -54.57 -45.31 14.98
CA ALA A 10 -53.11 -44.97 14.90
C ALA A 10 -52.93 -43.49 14.56
N LEU A 11 -52.35 -42.77 15.47
CA LEU A 11 -52.02 -41.37 15.31
C LEU A 11 -50.60 -41.26 14.66
N SER A 12 -50.55 -40.98 13.35
CA SER A 12 -49.32 -40.78 12.62
C SER A 12 -48.80 -39.36 12.89
N VAL A 13 -47.77 -39.25 13.70
CA VAL A 13 -47.06 -37.97 13.93
C VAL A 13 -46.07 -37.77 12.80
N LEU A 14 -46.35 -36.82 11.89
CA LEU A 14 -45.41 -36.36 10.87
C LEU A 14 -44.43 -35.40 11.54
N LEU A 15 -43.17 -35.83 11.76
CA LEU A 15 -42.07 -34.95 12.14
C LEU A 15 -41.61 -34.17 10.90
N ALA A 16 -42.03 -32.90 10.79
CA ALA A 16 -41.49 -31.99 9.81
C ALA A 16 -40.14 -31.46 10.32
N SER A 17 -39.03 -32.01 9.82
CA SER A 17 -37.69 -31.51 10.08
C SER A 17 -37.46 -30.22 9.29
N ILE A 18 -37.58 -29.07 9.95
CA ILE A 18 -37.19 -27.76 9.38
C ILE A 18 -35.66 -27.70 9.39
N LEU A 19 -35.02 -27.92 8.22
CA LEU A 19 -33.62 -27.56 8.02
C LEU A 19 -33.53 -26.02 8.02
N LEU A 20 -33.12 -25.42 9.14
CA LEU A 20 -32.63 -24.04 9.16
C LEU A 20 -31.26 -24.03 8.45
N ALA A 21 -31.25 -23.68 7.17
CA ALA A 21 -30.03 -23.33 6.49
C ALA A 21 -29.50 -22.01 7.11
N ALA A 22 -28.53 -22.13 8.00
CA ALA A 22 -27.77 -20.98 8.50
C ALA A 22 -27.01 -20.39 7.32
N SER A 23 -27.57 -19.38 6.65
CA SER A 23 -26.86 -18.54 5.72
C SER A 23 -25.85 -17.74 6.54
N ALA A 24 -24.59 -18.21 6.57
CA ALA A 24 -23.49 -17.42 7.07
C ALA A 24 -23.45 -16.10 6.25
N PRO A 25 -23.41 -14.93 6.89
CA PRO A 25 -23.25 -13.69 6.16
C PRO A 25 -21.95 -13.77 5.39
N SER A 26 -22.02 -13.82 4.06
CA SER A 26 -20.86 -13.63 3.20
C SER A 26 -20.39 -12.21 3.43
N GLN A 27 -19.36 -12.05 4.24
CA GLN A 27 -18.70 -10.77 4.44
C GLN A 27 -18.02 -10.42 3.10
N ALA A 28 -18.69 -9.64 2.30
CA ALA A 28 -18.11 -9.06 1.09
C ALA A 28 -17.09 -7.98 1.52
N HIS A 29 -15.88 -8.42 1.91
CA HIS A 29 -14.80 -7.51 2.24
C HIS A 29 -14.15 -7.01 0.95
N GLY A 30 -14.54 -5.82 0.53
CA GLY A 30 -13.80 -5.04 -0.45
C GLY A 30 -12.35 -4.80 0.04
N PRO A 31 -11.46 -4.23 -0.81
CA PRO A 31 -10.08 -3.97 -0.42
C PRO A 31 -10.03 -3.03 0.78
N THR A 32 -9.22 -3.39 1.78
CA THR A 32 -8.97 -2.56 2.96
C THR A 32 -7.84 -1.59 2.67
N ARG A 33 -7.96 -0.33 3.13
CA ARG A 33 -6.90 0.64 2.99
C ARG A 33 -5.70 0.27 3.85
N GLN A 34 -4.60 -0.04 3.23
CA GLN A 34 -3.33 -0.38 3.86
C GLN A 34 -2.50 0.88 4.12
N LYS A 35 -1.61 0.82 5.12
CA LYS A 35 -0.64 1.88 5.44
C LYS A 35 0.72 1.27 5.68
N VAL A 36 1.76 1.93 5.18
CA VAL A 36 3.16 1.60 5.43
C VAL A 36 3.87 2.86 5.90
N SER A 37 4.75 2.74 6.88
CA SER A 37 5.66 3.81 7.32
C SER A 37 7.00 3.19 7.65
N GLU A 38 8.04 3.59 6.93
CA GLU A 38 9.41 3.18 7.15
C GLU A 38 10.25 4.39 7.50
N LYS A 39 11.20 4.21 8.42
CA LYS A 39 12.09 5.27 8.89
C LYS A 39 13.53 4.79 8.91
N VAL A 40 14.43 5.73 8.68
CA VAL A 40 15.87 5.50 8.85
C VAL A 40 16.52 6.72 9.49
N THR A 41 17.39 6.49 10.46
CA THR A 41 18.29 7.53 10.97
C THR A 41 19.58 7.52 10.16
N ILE A 42 20.00 8.71 9.70
CA ILE A 42 21.19 8.92 8.89
C ILE A 42 22.16 9.83 9.67
N GLU A 43 23.43 9.45 9.76
CA GLU A 43 24.50 10.20 10.41
C GLU A 43 24.97 11.37 9.54
N ALA A 44 24.01 12.24 9.13
CA ALA A 44 24.25 13.44 8.35
C ALA A 44 23.20 14.50 8.68
N PRO A 45 23.53 15.82 8.56
CA PRO A 45 22.59 16.90 8.77
C PRO A 45 21.37 16.82 7.84
N ALA A 46 20.21 17.25 8.33
CA ALA A 46 18.94 17.13 7.62
C ALA A 46 18.91 17.89 6.28
N ASP A 47 19.53 19.05 6.21
CA ASP A 47 19.66 19.86 4.98
C ASP A 47 20.48 19.14 3.90
N ALA A 48 21.55 18.44 4.28
CA ALA A 48 22.37 17.64 3.36
C ALA A 48 21.57 16.43 2.83
N VAL A 49 20.84 15.74 3.70
CA VAL A 49 19.99 14.61 3.30
C VAL A 49 18.83 15.09 2.43
N TRP A 50 18.18 16.20 2.82
CA TRP A 50 17.10 16.80 2.03
C TRP A 50 17.57 17.24 0.65
N ALA A 51 18.72 17.90 0.55
CA ALA A 51 19.31 18.30 -0.73
C ALA A 51 19.49 17.11 -1.69
N ARG A 52 19.73 15.90 -1.15
CA ARG A 52 19.89 14.67 -1.96
C ARG A 52 18.59 14.16 -2.52
N ILE A 53 17.46 14.29 -1.78
CA ILE A 53 16.20 13.65 -2.12
C ILE A 53 15.07 14.61 -2.52
N LYS A 54 15.24 15.92 -2.32
CA LYS A 54 14.19 16.92 -2.50
C LYS A 54 13.71 17.10 -3.95
N ASN A 55 14.53 16.77 -4.90
CA ASN A 55 14.18 16.91 -6.30
C ASN A 55 13.26 15.75 -6.72
N PHE A 56 12.01 16.07 -7.01
CA PHE A 56 11.01 15.08 -7.42
C PHE A 56 11.44 14.29 -8.66
N ASN A 57 12.23 14.89 -9.54
CA ASN A 57 12.79 14.27 -10.73
C ASN A 57 13.93 13.26 -10.44
N ALA A 58 14.58 13.36 -9.28
CA ALA A 58 15.87 12.70 -9.00
C ALA A 58 15.75 11.36 -8.26
N LEU A 59 14.57 10.69 -8.28
CA LEU A 59 14.40 9.41 -7.58
C LEU A 59 15.41 8.36 -8.04
N LYS A 60 15.76 8.32 -9.32
CA LYS A 60 16.78 7.43 -9.90
C LYS A 60 18.18 7.61 -9.30
N ASP A 61 18.47 8.78 -8.75
CA ASP A 61 19.81 9.12 -8.28
C ASP A 61 20.09 8.59 -6.86
N TRP A 62 19.06 8.13 -6.17
CA TRP A 62 19.18 7.61 -4.81
C TRP A 62 18.37 6.33 -4.52
N HIS A 63 17.46 5.92 -5.39
CA HIS A 63 16.67 4.69 -5.20
C HIS A 63 17.21 3.55 -6.07
N PRO A 64 17.71 2.45 -5.47
CA PRO A 64 18.46 1.41 -6.20
C PRO A 64 17.62 0.64 -7.23
N ALA A 65 16.29 0.54 -7.03
CA ALA A 65 15.40 -0.17 -7.95
C ALA A 65 14.92 0.68 -9.14
N VAL A 66 15.25 1.98 -9.17
CA VAL A 66 14.82 2.90 -10.23
C VAL A 66 15.86 2.98 -11.33
N ALA A 67 15.44 2.76 -12.57
CA ALA A 67 16.26 2.91 -13.77
C ALA A 67 16.18 4.35 -14.32
N GLU A 68 14.97 4.88 -14.42
CA GLU A 68 14.72 6.23 -14.93
C GLU A 68 13.65 6.92 -14.07
N SER A 69 13.79 8.24 -13.94
CA SER A 69 12.81 9.09 -13.27
C SER A 69 12.80 10.44 -13.99
N ALA A 70 11.63 10.86 -14.47
CA ALA A 70 11.47 12.11 -15.20
C ALA A 70 10.18 12.81 -14.79
N ALA A 71 10.27 14.07 -14.37
CA ALA A 71 9.14 14.92 -13.99
C ALA A 71 9.01 16.10 -14.96
N ASP A 72 7.80 16.39 -15.41
CA ASP A 72 7.52 17.41 -16.44
C ASP A 72 7.67 18.85 -15.93
N LYS A 73 7.40 19.10 -14.64
CA LYS A 73 7.43 20.44 -14.02
C LYS A 73 8.34 20.51 -12.77
N GLY A 74 9.28 19.57 -12.64
CA GLY A 74 10.18 19.51 -11.49
C GLY A 74 9.43 19.39 -10.15
N ASN A 75 9.71 20.34 -9.21
CA ASN A 75 9.10 20.36 -7.88
C ASN A 75 7.79 21.18 -7.81
N ALA A 76 7.23 21.63 -8.91
CA ALA A 76 5.96 22.35 -8.91
C ALA A 76 4.79 21.38 -8.60
N GLU A 77 3.84 21.84 -7.81
CA GLU A 77 2.61 21.08 -7.56
C GLU A 77 1.90 20.76 -8.89
N GLY A 78 1.36 19.55 -9.00
CA GLY A 78 0.80 19.02 -10.24
C GLY A 78 1.86 18.49 -11.22
N SER A 79 3.14 18.48 -10.86
CA SER A 79 4.18 17.84 -11.66
C SER A 79 3.92 16.34 -11.77
N VAL A 80 4.00 15.81 -12.99
CA VAL A 80 3.82 14.39 -13.26
C VAL A 80 5.18 13.73 -13.47
N ARG A 81 5.50 12.76 -12.61
CA ARG A 81 6.72 11.96 -12.69
C ARG A 81 6.45 10.59 -13.27
N THR A 82 7.22 10.20 -14.26
CA THR A 82 7.28 8.83 -14.76
C THR A 82 8.50 8.13 -14.19
N VAL A 83 8.30 7.01 -13.51
CA VAL A 83 9.36 6.19 -12.89
C VAL A 83 9.40 4.85 -13.60
N LYS A 84 10.56 4.48 -14.17
CA LYS A 84 10.80 3.14 -14.72
C LYS A 84 11.62 2.32 -13.72
N LEU A 85 11.16 1.13 -13.41
CA LEU A 85 11.86 0.20 -12.51
C LEU A 85 12.87 -0.66 -13.29
N LYS A 86 13.99 -1.01 -12.65
CA LYS A 86 14.99 -1.93 -13.20
C LYS A 86 14.44 -3.35 -13.44
N SER A 87 13.45 -3.76 -12.64
CA SER A 87 12.74 -5.03 -12.82
C SER A 87 11.72 -5.01 -13.96
N GLY A 88 11.54 -3.88 -14.61
CA GLY A 88 10.50 -3.64 -15.61
C GLY A 88 9.26 -2.97 -15.01
N GLY A 89 8.44 -2.42 -15.90
CA GLY A 89 7.23 -1.69 -15.53
C GLY A 89 7.48 -0.21 -15.18
N THR A 90 6.37 0.51 -15.09
CA THR A 90 6.37 1.97 -14.94
C THR A 90 5.35 2.38 -13.89
N LEU A 91 5.66 3.44 -13.12
CA LEU A 91 4.71 4.16 -12.27
C LEU A 91 4.56 5.58 -12.81
N VAL A 92 3.34 6.12 -12.71
CA VAL A 92 3.04 7.52 -13.03
C VAL A 92 2.50 8.17 -11.77
N GLU A 93 3.20 9.21 -11.30
CA GLU A 93 2.95 9.84 -10.01
C GLU A 93 2.77 11.35 -10.19
N THR A 94 1.80 11.92 -9.50
CA THR A 94 1.56 13.37 -9.48
C THR A 94 1.99 13.95 -8.14
N LEU A 95 2.82 14.99 -8.16
CA LEU A 95 3.20 15.74 -6.98
C LEU A 95 1.99 16.57 -6.49
N GLU A 96 1.53 16.30 -5.27
CA GLU A 96 0.35 16.96 -4.67
C GLU A 96 0.73 18.08 -3.69
N GLY A 97 1.97 18.12 -3.25
CA GLY A 97 2.45 19.18 -2.37
C GLY A 97 3.95 19.06 -2.17
N TYR A 98 4.61 20.21 -2.06
CA TYR A 98 6.05 20.36 -1.85
C TYR A 98 6.31 21.51 -0.88
N ASP A 99 7.04 21.24 0.20
CA ASP A 99 7.40 22.23 1.21
C ASP A 99 8.91 22.10 1.51
N ASP A 100 9.73 22.94 0.88
CA ASP A 100 11.17 22.92 1.04
C ASP A 100 11.60 23.29 2.47
N ALA A 101 10.87 24.25 3.10
CA ALA A 101 11.17 24.67 4.47
C ALA A 101 10.87 23.59 5.51
N LYS A 102 9.87 22.75 5.27
CA LYS A 102 9.54 21.60 6.11
C LYS A 102 10.18 20.30 5.65
N MET A 103 11.04 20.36 4.64
CA MET A 103 11.74 19.20 4.08
C MET A 103 10.79 18.04 3.79
N LYS A 104 9.71 18.30 3.06
CA LYS A 104 8.65 17.32 2.82
C LYS A 104 8.01 17.52 1.46
N TYR A 105 7.65 16.39 0.81
CA TYR A 105 6.73 16.39 -0.31
C TYR A 105 5.79 15.18 -0.26
N ASN A 106 4.64 15.29 -0.92
CA ASN A 106 3.69 14.21 -1.08
C ASN A 106 3.23 14.10 -2.52
N TYR A 107 2.92 12.87 -2.89
CA TYR A 107 2.53 12.53 -4.26
C TYR A 107 1.50 11.39 -4.28
N ARG A 108 0.87 11.22 -5.41
CA ARG A 108 -0.15 10.20 -5.67
C ARG A 108 0.11 9.47 -6.98
N ALA A 109 -0.12 8.15 -6.99
CA ALA A 109 -0.36 7.38 -8.19
C ALA A 109 -1.82 6.90 -8.21
N LYS A 110 -2.53 7.13 -9.32
CA LYS A 110 -3.93 6.73 -9.47
C LYS A 110 -4.07 5.21 -9.48
N ASP A 111 -3.24 4.58 -10.27
CA ASP A 111 -3.05 3.12 -10.30
C ASP A 111 -1.61 2.79 -9.94
N GLY A 112 -1.35 1.55 -9.58
CA GLY A 112 -0.05 1.12 -9.10
C GLY A 112 1.00 0.93 -10.20
N GLY A 113 0.59 0.91 -11.45
CA GLY A 113 1.51 0.57 -12.54
C GLY A 113 2.24 -0.74 -12.27
N ALA A 114 3.55 -0.63 -12.01
CA ALA A 114 4.40 -1.78 -11.70
C ALA A 114 4.21 -2.36 -10.28
N LEU A 115 3.46 -1.68 -9.39
CA LEU A 115 3.17 -2.14 -8.03
C LEU A 115 1.75 -2.71 -7.95
N PRO A 116 1.51 -3.76 -7.14
CA PRO A 116 0.19 -4.38 -6.98
C PRO A 116 -0.74 -3.56 -6.08
N VAL A 117 -0.87 -2.25 -6.34
CA VAL A 117 -1.64 -1.30 -5.54
C VAL A 117 -2.52 -0.39 -6.39
N THR A 118 -3.54 0.21 -5.78
CA THR A 118 -4.37 1.26 -6.36
C THR A 118 -4.54 2.41 -5.37
N ASN A 119 -4.87 3.63 -5.86
CA ASN A 119 -5.04 4.83 -5.04
C ASN A 119 -3.88 5.07 -4.06
N TYR A 120 -2.67 4.86 -4.55
CA TYR A 120 -1.45 5.01 -3.77
C TYR A 120 -1.14 6.49 -3.52
N THR A 121 -0.97 6.82 -2.25
CA THR A 121 -0.49 8.13 -1.79
C THR A 121 0.76 7.96 -0.95
N SER A 122 1.69 8.86 -1.06
CA SER A 122 2.95 8.79 -0.34
C SER A 122 3.44 10.14 0.13
N VAL A 123 4.17 10.14 1.25
CA VAL A 123 4.85 11.31 1.83
C VAL A 123 6.28 10.92 2.14
N LEU A 124 7.23 11.71 1.69
CA LEU A 124 8.63 11.63 2.06
C LEU A 124 9.01 12.90 2.83
N SER A 125 9.66 12.74 3.98
CA SER A 125 10.06 13.85 4.83
C SER A 125 11.40 13.59 5.52
N VAL A 126 12.10 14.68 5.83
CA VAL A 126 13.34 14.67 6.62
C VAL A 126 13.15 15.54 7.85
N VAL A 127 13.58 15.05 9.00
CA VAL A 127 13.54 15.78 10.27
C VAL A 127 14.94 15.79 10.88
N ALA A 128 15.39 16.95 11.35
CA ALA A 128 16.66 17.08 12.05
C ALA A 128 16.60 16.42 13.44
N ASP A 129 17.67 15.73 13.81
CA ASP A 129 17.85 15.06 15.09
C ASP A 129 19.29 15.22 15.57
N GLY A 130 19.59 16.36 16.20
CA GLY A 130 20.89 16.62 16.87
C GLY A 130 22.13 16.44 16.01
N GLY A 131 22.15 16.90 14.78
CA GLY A 131 23.29 16.73 13.85
C GLY A 131 23.18 15.51 12.95
N LYS A 132 22.23 14.62 13.23
CA LYS A 132 21.75 13.54 12.38
C LYS A 132 20.41 13.92 11.76
N SER A 133 19.83 13.03 10.97
CA SER A 133 18.48 13.20 10.43
C SER A 133 17.68 11.90 10.49
N VAL A 134 16.36 12.04 10.60
CA VAL A 134 15.41 10.95 10.44
C VAL A 134 14.66 11.18 9.13
N VAL A 135 14.78 10.24 8.20
CA VAL A 135 13.98 10.20 6.98
C VAL A 135 12.80 9.26 7.18
N GLU A 136 11.58 9.75 6.95
CA GLU A 136 10.37 8.95 6.98
C GLU A 136 9.77 8.88 5.58
N TRP A 137 9.46 7.68 5.13
CA TRP A 137 8.69 7.41 3.93
C TRP A 137 7.43 6.64 4.30
N ARG A 138 6.28 7.28 4.13
CA ARG A 138 4.99 6.68 4.50
C ARG A 138 3.99 6.75 3.35
N GLY A 139 3.12 5.77 3.27
CA GLY A 139 2.10 5.72 2.23
C GLY A 139 0.83 5.02 2.68
N ALA A 140 -0.21 5.22 1.89
CA ALA A 140 -1.48 4.53 2.04
C ALA A 140 -2.04 4.18 0.65
N PHE A 141 -2.62 2.99 0.54
CA PHE A 141 -3.05 2.41 -0.73
C PHE A 141 -4.11 1.32 -0.50
N TYR A 142 -4.67 0.84 -1.58
CA TYR A 142 -5.44 -0.41 -1.61
C TYR A 142 -4.66 -1.44 -2.44
N ARG A 143 -4.96 -2.72 -2.26
CA ARG A 143 -4.43 -3.79 -3.12
C ARG A 143 -4.80 -3.56 -4.59
N GLY A 144 -4.03 -4.15 -5.51
CA GLY A 144 -4.21 -3.99 -6.95
C GLY A 144 -5.52 -4.60 -7.48
N PHE A 145 -6.05 -5.63 -6.81
CA PHE A 145 -7.33 -6.26 -7.18
C PHE A 145 -8.48 -5.71 -6.34
N PRO A 146 -9.45 -4.99 -6.95
CA PRO A 146 -10.50 -4.29 -6.21
C PRO A 146 -11.65 -5.21 -5.73
N ASN A 147 -11.81 -6.39 -6.34
CA ASN A 147 -12.90 -7.32 -6.04
C ASN A 147 -12.52 -8.32 -4.95
N ASN A 148 -13.52 -9.13 -4.51
CA ASN A 148 -13.30 -10.23 -3.60
C ASN A 148 -12.45 -11.33 -4.25
N ASN A 149 -11.80 -12.17 -3.43
CA ASN A 149 -10.95 -13.27 -3.87
C ASN A 149 -9.81 -12.84 -4.79
N PRO A 150 -8.93 -11.92 -4.35
CA PRO A 150 -7.78 -11.50 -5.15
C PRO A 150 -6.84 -12.68 -5.41
N PRO A 151 -6.21 -12.74 -6.60
CA PRO A 151 -5.11 -13.66 -6.81
C PRO A 151 -3.95 -13.29 -5.88
N PRO A 152 -3.07 -14.25 -5.52
CA PRO A 152 -2.00 -14.04 -4.53
C PRO A 152 -1.11 -12.83 -4.80
N GLU A 153 -0.80 -12.55 -6.06
CA GLU A 153 0.06 -11.45 -6.50
C GLU A 153 -0.60 -10.05 -6.43
N LEU A 154 -1.92 -9.98 -6.22
CA LEU A 154 -2.69 -8.72 -6.16
C LEU A 154 -3.50 -8.58 -4.86
N ASN A 155 -3.21 -9.40 -3.85
CA ASN A 155 -3.86 -9.36 -2.54
C ASN A 155 -3.24 -8.29 -1.62
N ASP A 156 -3.79 -8.14 -0.41
CA ASP A 156 -3.32 -7.16 0.57
C ASP A 156 -1.88 -7.42 1.04
N GLU A 157 -1.48 -8.68 1.17
CA GLU A 157 -0.12 -9.06 1.59
C GLU A 157 0.91 -8.72 0.50
N ALA A 158 0.63 -9.03 -0.77
CA ALA A 158 1.47 -8.67 -1.90
C ALA A 158 1.63 -7.14 -2.00
N ALA A 159 0.55 -6.38 -1.82
CA ALA A 159 0.56 -4.93 -1.83
C ALA A 159 1.42 -4.35 -0.70
N LEU A 160 1.23 -4.83 0.54
CA LEU A 160 2.03 -4.43 1.70
C LEU A 160 3.51 -4.73 1.49
N LYS A 161 3.83 -5.95 1.06
CA LYS A 161 5.20 -6.37 0.82
C LYS A 161 5.87 -5.50 -0.24
N ALA A 162 5.22 -5.29 -1.37
CA ALA A 162 5.79 -4.52 -2.48
C ALA A 162 6.11 -3.08 -2.08
N VAL A 163 5.19 -2.38 -1.41
CA VAL A 163 5.43 -0.99 -0.95
C VAL A 163 6.48 -0.94 0.15
N THR A 164 6.47 -1.88 1.10
CA THR A 164 7.48 -1.97 2.16
C THR A 164 8.87 -2.18 1.58
N ASP A 165 9.03 -3.08 0.62
CA ASP A 165 10.32 -3.35 -0.02
C ASP A 165 10.86 -2.13 -0.78
N VAL A 166 9.99 -1.39 -1.46
CA VAL A 166 10.36 -0.12 -2.12
C VAL A 166 10.88 0.88 -1.10
N TYR A 167 10.15 1.12 -0.01
CA TYR A 167 10.57 2.11 0.99
C TYR A 167 11.85 1.70 1.71
N ARG A 168 11.94 0.46 2.18
CA ARG A 168 13.14 -0.05 2.87
C ARG A 168 14.35 -0.04 1.97
N GLY A 169 14.21 -0.50 0.74
CA GLY A 169 15.30 -0.53 -0.23
C GLY A 169 15.83 0.87 -0.55
N GLY A 170 14.93 1.82 -0.78
CA GLY A 170 15.29 3.22 -1.03
C GLY A 170 15.98 3.88 0.18
N LEU A 171 15.37 3.77 1.37
CA LEU A 171 15.92 4.37 2.59
C LEU A 171 17.26 3.75 3.02
N ALA A 172 17.42 2.44 2.90
CA ALA A 172 18.67 1.78 3.20
C ALA A 172 19.80 2.21 2.26
N HIS A 173 19.49 2.35 0.97
CA HIS A 173 20.46 2.83 -0.01
C HIS A 173 20.82 4.31 0.22
N LEU A 174 19.84 5.17 0.49
CA LEU A 174 20.07 6.58 0.84
C LEU A 174 21.01 6.70 2.05
N LYS A 175 20.73 5.94 3.13
CA LYS A 175 21.61 5.89 4.31
C LYS A 175 23.04 5.53 3.92
N LYS A 176 23.22 4.45 3.18
CA LYS A 176 24.53 4.02 2.71
C LYS A 176 25.25 5.12 1.92
N MET A 177 24.53 5.79 0.99
CA MET A 177 25.11 6.87 0.18
C MET A 177 25.55 8.07 1.02
N MET A 178 24.77 8.45 2.03
CA MET A 178 25.05 9.62 2.87
C MET A 178 26.15 9.36 3.91
N GLU A 179 26.35 8.11 4.32
CA GLU A 179 27.34 7.71 5.33
C GLU A 179 28.64 7.12 4.73
N SER A 180 28.67 6.84 3.43
CA SER A 180 29.91 6.42 2.74
C SER A 180 30.87 7.60 2.60
N LYS A 181 32.06 7.46 3.20
CA LYS A 181 33.16 8.42 3.09
C LYS A 181 33.91 8.23 1.78
#